data_74087caf24d2e7fc8a84796c41f13409
#
_entry.id   74087caf24d2e7fc8a84796c41f13409
#
_cell.length_a   1.000
_cell.length_b   1.000
_cell.length_c   1.000
_cell.angle_alpha   90.00
_cell.angle_beta   90.00
_cell.angle_gamma   90.00
#
_symmetry.space_group_name_H-M   'P 1'
#
loop_
_entity.id
_entity.type
_entity.pdbx_description
1 polymer ?
#
loop_
_entity_poly.entity_id
_entity_poly.type
_entity_poly.pdbx_seq_one_letter_code
_entity_poly.pdbx_strand_id
1 'polypeptide(L)'
;MTIKKYIPNFLTLLNLFCGCVALVFVANSNFEAAFFFVALGVFFDFFDGFFARKFNVSGPLGVQLDSLADMVTSGVVPGFLIYKILSNEYMLGSASYLPYLGFIITLGACYRLANFNLDTRQTDSFIGLPTPANTLFFLSLPLINWDQFSFEAINTTIFCYVLLGFCFLSAYVMNAEIALFSLKIKNFSIAKYKLQIAFVVCAFLLVIFFKYLGVAITIMLYVILSVLNNLFFSKK
;
A
#
# COMPACT_ATOMS: atom_id res chain seq x y z
N MET A 1 34.41 -9.52 8.79
CA MET A 1 33.00 -9.09 8.85
C MET A 1 32.42 -9.17 7.45
N THR A 2 31.45 -10.02 7.24
CA THR A 2 30.98 -10.32 5.87
C THR A 2 30.06 -9.19 5.39
N ILE A 3 30.39 -8.58 4.25
CA ILE A 3 29.59 -7.55 3.53
C ILE A 3 28.10 -7.93 3.44
N LYS A 4 27.81 -9.23 3.38
CA LYS A 4 26.45 -9.79 3.34
C LYS A 4 25.51 -9.29 4.47
N LYS A 5 26.06 -8.92 5.64
CA LYS A 5 25.27 -8.41 6.78
C LYS A 5 24.68 -7.03 6.50
N TYR A 6 25.31 -6.23 5.65
CA TYR A 6 24.89 -4.84 5.39
C TYR A 6 23.96 -4.72 4.18
N ILE A 7 23.87 -5.74 3.31
CA ILE A 7 23.06 -5.70 2.09
C ILE A 7 21.59 -5.45 2.39
N PRO A 8 20.92 -6.16 3.34
CA PRO A 8 19.52 -5.90 3.63
C PRO A 8 19.30 -4.47 4.10
N ASN A 9 20.05 -4.01 5.09
CA ASN A 9 19.89 -2.64 5.62
C ASN A 9 20.15 -1.57 4.55
N PHE A 10 21.03 -1.82 3.58
CA PHE A 10 21.24 -0.90 2.47
C PHE A 10 20.02 -0.85 1.55
N LEU A 11 19.38 -1.98 1.27
CA LEU A 11 18.13 -2.04 0.49
C LEU A 11 16.99 -1.31 1.22
N THR A 12 16.86 -1.50 2.53
CA THR A 12 15.91 -0.76 3.36
C THR A 12 16.14 0.77 3.27
N LEU A 13 17.40 1.20 3.30
CA LEU A 13 17.73 2.63 3.13
C LEU A 13 17.43 3.13 1.72
N LEU A 14 17.53 2.28 0.69
CA LEU A 14 17.08 2.62 -0.67
C LEU A 14 15.55 2.74 -0.75
N ASN A 15 14.79 1.89 -0.03
CA ASN A 15 13.34 2.05 0.12
C ASN A 15 13.03 3.45 0.71
N LEU A 16 13.66 3.80 1.83
CA LEU A 16 13.49 5.11 2.46
C LEU A 16 13.84 6.25 1.50
N PHE A 17 14.96 6.16 0.79
CA PHE A 17 15.37 7.16 -0.20
C PHE A 17 14.33 7.33 -1.30
N CYS A 18 13.80 6.23 -1.83
CA CYS A 18 12.70 6.26 -2.82
C CYS A 18 11.47 6.97 -2.26
N GLY A 19 11.10 6.72 -1.00
CA GLY A 19 10.00 7.41 -0.32
C GLY A 19 10.23 8.93 -0.23
N CYS A 20 11.42 9.35 0.15
CA CYS A 20 11.79 10.77 0.20
C CYS A 20 11.71 11.43 -1.19
N VAL A 21 12.22 10.77 -2.23
CA VAL A 21 12.14 11.26 -3.61
C VAL A 21 10.68 11.33 -4.08
N ALA A 22 9.87 10.32 -3.76
CA ALA A 22 8.44 10.31 -4.07
C ALA A 22 7.71 11.50 -3.45
N LEU A 23 8.02 11.89 -2.20
CA LEU A 23 7.46 13.08 -1.55
C LEU A 23 7.75 14.35 -2.35
N VAL A 24 8.98 14.51 -2.85
CA VAL A 24 9.35 15.66 -3.68
C VAL A 24 8.54 15.68 -4.98
N PHE A 25 8.32 14.51 -5.62
CA PHE A 25 7.48 14.44 -6.82
C PHE A 25 6.02 14.75 -6.54
N VAL A 26 5.47 14.27 -5.41
CA VAL A 26 4.10 14.63 -4.98
C VAL A 26 3.99 16.13 -4.75
N ALA A 27 4.95 16.76 -4.08
CA ALA A 27 4.97 18.22 -3.85
C ALA A 27 4.90 18.99 -5.18
N ASN A 28 5.60 18.50 -6.21
CA ASN A 28 5.61 19.07 -7.56
C ASN A 28 4.45 18.58 -8.45
N SER A 29 3.46 17.87 -7.91
CA SER A 29 2.31 17.32 -8.64
C SER A 29 2.69 16.36 -9.78
N ASN A 30 3.89 15.77 -9.75
CA ASN A 30 4.31 14.73 -10.68
C ASN A 30 3.98 13.36 -10.07
N PHE A 31 2.71 12.96 -10.15
CA PHE A 31 2.20 11.76 -9.51
C PHE A 31 2.71 10.47 -10.17
N GLU A 32 3.02 10.52 -11.47
CA GLU A 32 3.56 9.36 -12.19
C GLU A 32 4.97 9.00 -11.70
N ALA A 33 5.85 9.99 -11.57
CA ALA A 33 7.17 9.77 -11.00
C ALA A 33 7.07 9.35 -9.52
N ALA A 34 6.15 9.93 -8.75
CA ALA A 34 5.92 9.53 -7.37
C ALA A 34 5.49 8.05 -7.27
N PHE A 35 4.56 7.61 -8.12
CA PHE A 35 4.14 6.21 -8.20
C PHE A 35 5.32 5.29 -8.53
N PHE A 36 6.13 5.66 -9.53
CA PHE A 36 7.31 4.88 -9.91
C PHE A 36 8.30 4.71 -8.75
N PHE A 37 8.64 5.81 -8.05
CA PHE A 37 9.58 5.75 -6.94
C PHE A 37 9.02 4.96 -5.75
N VAL A 38 7.72 5.06 -5.44
CA VAL A 38 7.10 4.21 -4.42
C VAL A 38 7.14 2.74 -4.82
N ALA A 39 6.79 2.42 -6.08
CA ALA A 39 6.86 1.04 -6.56
C ALA A 39 8.29 0.47 -6.48
N LEU A 40 9.31 1.30 -6.78
CA LEU A 40 10.71 0.95 -6.63
C LEU A 40 11.10 0.77 -5.15
N GLY A 41 10.58 1.62 -4.25
CA GLY A 41 10.76 1.48 -2.81
C GLY A 41 10.20 0.15 -2.29
N VAL A 42 8.96 -0.18 -2.66
CA VAL A 42 8.32 -1.48 -2.33
C VAL A 42 9.11 -2.67 -2.89
N PHE A 43 9.71 -2.51 -4.07
CA PHE A 43 10.59 -3.53 -4.64
C PHE A 43 11.84 -3.74 -3.77
N PHE A 44 12.52 -2.68 -3.32
CA PHE A 44 13.68 -2.79 -2.44
C PHE A 44 13.32 -3.41 -1.09
N ASP A 45 12.18 -3.03 -0.50
CA ASP A 45 11.60 -3.60 0.70
C ASP A 45 11.42 -5.14 0.60
N PHE A 46 10.81 -5.59 -0.49
CA PHE A 46 10.67 -7.03 -0.72
C PHE A 46 12.03 -7.77 -0.70
N PHE A 47 13.06 -7.17 -1.33
CA PHE A 47 14.37 -7.79 -1.44
C PHE A 47 15.18 -7.71 -0.15
N ASP A 48 15.02 -6.70 0.69
CA ASP A 48 15.75 -6.62 1.96
C ASP A 48 15.34 -7.75 2.89
N GLY A 49 14.04 -8.00 3.05
CA GLY A 49 13.52 -9.14 3.80
C GLY A 49 13.91 -10.49 3.19
N PHE A 50 13.94 -10.59 1.86
CA PHE A 50 14.41 -11.80 1.18
C PHE A 50 15.89 -12.09 1.49
N PHE A 51 16.77 -11.10 1.34
CA PHE A 51 18.21 -11.28 1.59
C PHE A 51 18.54 -11.43 3.07
N ALA A 52 17.81 -10.74 3.98
CA ALA A 52 17.97 -10.93 5.42
C ALA A 52 17.75 -12.39 5.84
N ARG A 53 16.69 -13.01 5.32
CA ARG A 53 16.39 -14.44 5.54
C ARG A 53 17.42 -15.36 4.87
N LYS A 54 17.76 -15.10 3.59
CA LYS A 54 18.70 -15.92 2.81
C LYS A 54 20.11 -15.95 3.40
N PHE A 55 20.55 -14.83 3.98
CA PHE A 55 21.89 -14.73 4.57
C PHE A 55 21.90 -15.02 6.08
N ASN A 56 20.73 -15.29 6.70
CA ASN A 56 20.58 -15.49 8.14
C ASN A 56 21.14 -14.30 8.95
N VAL A 57 20.86 -13.07 8.51
CA VAL A 57 21.34 -11.84 9.13
C VAL A 57 20.20 -10.96 9.67
N SER A 58 19.00 -11.53 9.82
CA SER A 58 17.86 -10.85 10.44
C SER A 58 18.20 -10.44 11.87
N GLY A 59 17.86 -9.20 12.24
CA GLY A 59 18.13 -8.69 13.58
C GLY A 59 17.22 -7.51 13.93
N PRO A 60 17.17 -7.13 15.24
CA PRO A 60 16.25 -6.10 15.71
C PRO A 60 16.42 -4.75 15.00
N LEU A 61 17.65 -4.37 14.67
CA LEU A 61 17.93 -3.12 13.94
C LEU A 61 17.31 -3.14 12.54
N GLY A 62 17.41 -4.27 11.80
CA GLY A 62 16.80 -4.41 10.47
C GLY A 62 15.30 -4.23 10.51
N VAL A 63 14.62 -4.84 11.47
CA VAL A 63 13.16 -4.72 11.67
C VAL A 63 12.75 -3.27 11.96
N GLN A 64 13.52 -2.55 12.76
CA GLN A 64 13.22 -1.13 13.04
C GLN A 64 13.47 -0.24 11.83
N LEU A 65 14.57 -0.45 11.09
CA LEU A 65 14.86 0.30 9.87
C LEU A 65 13.77 0.10 8.82
N ASP A 66 13.33 -1.15 8.63
CA ASP A 66 12.26 -1.54 7.73
C ASP A 66 10.97 -0.76 8.03
N SER A 67 10.50 -0.81 9.27
CA SER A 67 9.30 -0.08 9.70
C SER A 67 9.43 1.44 9.56
N LEU A 68 10.62 2.02 9.81
CA LEU A 68 10.86 3.44 9.63
C LEU A 68 10.90 3.85 8.15
N ALA A 69 11.48 3.02 7.29
CA ALA A 69 11.48 3.23 5.85
C ALA A 69 10.05 3.15 5.29
N ASP A 70 9.30 2.14 5.68
CA ASP A 70 7.91 1.95 5.29
C ASP A 70 7.00 3.06 5.83
N MET A 71 7.30 3.60 7.03
CA MET A 71 6.56 4.74 7.54
C MET A 71 6.63 5.94 6.60
N VAL A 72 7.77 6.18 5.96
CA VAL A 72 7.91 7.26 4.98
C VAL A 72 7.27 6.85 3.66
N THR A 73 7.70 5.74 3.06
CA THR A 73 7.29 5.31 1.71
C THR A 73 5.82 4.93 1.64
N SER A 74 5.35 4.20 2.65
CA SER A 74 4.00 3.63 2.66
C SER A 74 3.03 4.31 3.64
N GLY A 75 3.51 5.24 4.46
CA GLY A 75 2.66 6.00 5.38
C GLY A 75 2.57 7.48 5.03
N VAL A 76 3.71 8.18 4.95
CA VAL A 76 3.73 9.65 4.73
C VAL A 76 3.40 10.00 3.29
N VAL A 77 3.97 9.28 2.31
CA VAL A 77 3.75 9.58 0.88
C VAL A 77 2.27 9.57 0.50
N PRO A 78 1.47 8.53 0.78
CA PRO A 78 0.06 8.51 0.42
C PRO A 78 -0.77 9.56 1.20
N GLY A 79 -0.48 9.81 2.47
CA GLY A 79 -1.16 10.85 3.24
C GLY A 79 -0.88 12.25 2.68
N PHE A 80 0.37 12.54 2.32
CA PHE A 80 0.75 13.80 1.70
C PHE A 80 0.18 13.95 0.28
N LEU A 81 0.08 12.87 -0.49
CA LEU A 81 -0.61 12.87 -1.78
C LEU A 81 -2.06 13.33 -1.64
N ILE A 82 -2.82 12.75 -0.71
CA ILE A 82 -4.21 13.13 -0.49
C ILE A 82 -4.32 14.56 0.00
N TYR A 83 -3.46 14.98 0.93
CA TYR A 83 -3.36 16.37 1.34
C TYR A 83 -3.15 17.29 0.13
N LYS A 84 -2.20 16.96 -0.77
CA LYS A 84 -1.90 17.76 -1.97
C LYS A 84 -3.08 17.83 -2.94
N ILE A 85 -3.78 16.71 -3.17
CA ILE A 85 -4.97 16.68 -4.04
C ILE A 85 -6.08 17.55 -3.45
N LEU A 86 -6.39 17.41 -2.17
CA LEU A 86 -7.48 18.12 -1.50
C LEU A 86 -7.16 19.61 -1.26
N SER A 87 -5.88 19.98 -1.21
CA SER A 87 -5.42 21.37 -1.05
C SER A 87 -5.53 22.20 -2.33
N ASN A 88 -5.92 21.59 -3.46
CA ASN A 88 -6.15 22.35 -4.68
C ASN A 88 -7.33 23.32 -4.47
N GLU A 89 -7.14 24.60 -4.78
CA GLU A 89 -8.14 25.67 -4.57
C GLU A 89 -9.50 25.38 -5.24
N TYR A 90 -9.48 24.64 -6.35
CA TYR A 90 -10.70 24.24 -7.06
C TYR A 90 -11.48 23.12 -6.33
N MET A 91 -10.87 22.44 -5.36
CA MET A 91 -11.47 21.29 -4.70
C MET A 91 -12.33 21.68 -3.47
N LEU A 92 -11.73 22.35 -2.47
CA LEU A 92 -12.40 22.62 -1.18
C LEU A 92 -12.38 24.10 -0.76
N GLY A 93 -11.79 24.97 -1.59
CA GLY A 93 -11.54 26.37 -1.25
C GLY A 93 -10.32 26.58 -0.34
N SER A 94 -9.75 27.78 -0.39
CA SER A 94 -8.47 28.13 0.24
C SER A 94 -8.45 28.16 1.77
N ALA A 95 -9.60 28.12 2.44
CA ALA A 95 -9.73 28.21 3.90
C ALA A 95 -10.15 26.90 4.59
N SER A 96 -10.14 25.76 3.86
CA SER A 96 -10.56 24.48 4.42
C SER A 96 -9.43 23.77 5.15
N TYR A 97 -9.71 23.23 6.35
CA TYR A 97 -8.79 22.33 7.08
C TYR A 97 -8.97 20.85 6.68
N LEU A 98 -9.97 20.53 5.86
CA LEU A 98 -10.26 19.15 5.42
C LEU A 98 -9.09 18.44 4.74
N PRO A 99 -8.21 19.09 3.96
CA PRO A 99 -7.04 18.45 3.36
C PRO A 99 -6.14 17.71 4.37
N TYR A 100 -5.99 18.26 5.58
CA TYR A 100 -5.17 17.64 6.62
C TYR A 100 -5.70 16.26 7.06
N LEU A 101 -6.99 15.98 6.86
CA LEU A 101 -7.56 14.65 7.13
C LEU A 101 -7.00 13.55 6.22
N GLY A 102 -6.34 13.90 5.11
CA GLY A 102 -5.58 12.94 4.31
C GLY A 102 -4.50 12.22 5.11
N PHE A 103 -3.93 12.85 6.13
CA PHE A 103 -2.94 12.23 7.01
C PHE A 103 -3.51 11.16 7.96
N ILE A 104 -4.81 10.89 7.96
CA ILE A 104 -5.39 9.74 8.67
C ILE A 104 -4.79 8.43 8.16
N ILE A 105 -4.43 8.36 6.87
CA ILE A 105 -3.71 7.22 6.27
C ILE A 105 -2.36 7.04 6.95
N THR A 106 -1.62 8.13 7.13
CA THR A 106 -0.31 8.13 7.79
C THR A 106 -0.40 7.64 9.23
N LEU A 107 -1.41 8.11 9.98
CA LEU A 107 -1.65 7.66 11.37
C LEU A 107 -2.01 6.18 11.41
N GLY A 108 -2.90 5.72 10.52
CA GLY A 108 -3.26 4.31 10.41
C GLY A 108 -2.07 3.41 10.04
N ALA A 109 -1.21 3.86 9.13
CA ALA A 109 0.00 3.14 8.73
C ALA A 109 1.01 3.07 9.89
N CYS A 110 1.21 4.16 10.64
CA CYS A 110 2.08 4.20 11.82
C CYS A 110 1.65 3.16 12.86
N TYR A 111 0.37 3.19 13.23
CA TYR A 111 -0.18 2.25 14.21
C TYR A 111 -0.05 0.79 13.74
N ARG A 112 -0.33 0.54 12.45
CA ARG A 112 -0.19 -0.80 11.86
C ARG A 112 1.24 -1.31 11.90
N LEU A 113 2.24 -0.50 11.49
CA LEU A 113 3.64 -0.89 11.47
C LEU A 113 4.17 -1.18 12.89
N ALA A 114 3.76 -0.35 13.86
CA ALA A 114 4.11 -0.58 15.26
C ALA A 114 3.50 -1.90 15.79
N ASN A 115 2.22 -2.16 15.52
CA ASN A 115 1.56 -3.40 15.92
C ASN A 115 2.15 -4.64 15.23
N PHE A 116 2.50 -4.52 13.94
CA PHE A 116 3.06 -5.62 13.17
C PHE A 116 4.35 -6.15 13.80
N ASN A 117 5.18 -5.28 14.33
CA ASN A 117 6.43 -5.65 15.00
C ASN A 117 6.22 -6.38 16.33
N LEU A 118 5.08 -6.20 16.96
CA LEU A 118 4.74 -6.82 18.26
C LEU A 118 3.89 -8.08 18.09
N ASP A 119 3.18 -8.22 16.97
CA ASP A 119 2.24 -9.32 16.76
C ASP A 119 2.93 -10.60 16.26
N THR A 120 2.98 -11.59 17.14
CA THR A 120 3.57 -12.91 16.87
C THR A 120 2.66 -13.84 16.06
N ARG A 121 1.39 -13.46 15.83
CA ARG A 121 0.38 -14.29 15.13
C ARG A 121 0.56 -14.28 13.61
N GLN A 122 1.28 -13.32 13.05
CA GLN A 122 1.41 -13.07 11.61
C GLN A 122 2.47 -13.96 10.91
N THR A 123 2.42 -15.27 11.17
CA THR A 123 3.38 -16.22 10.59
C THR A 123 3.01 -16.68 9.19
N ASP A 124 1.74 -17.00 8.96
CA ASP A 124 1.25 -17.63 7.72
C ASP A 124 0.34 -16.74 6.87
N SER A 125 -0.35 -15.77 7.46
CA SER A 125 -1.22 -14.80 6.78
C SER A 125 -1.04 -13.41 7.36
N PHE A 126 -1.28 -12.38 6.57
CA PHE A 126 -1.31 -11.01 7.06
C PHE A 126 -2.66 -10.72 7.71
N ILE A 127 -2.64 -10.04 8.85
CA ILE A 127 -3.83 -9.46 9.47
C ILE A 127 -3.86 -7.98 9.09
N GLY A 128 -4.96 -7.54 8.48
CA GLY A 128 -5.13 -6.19 7.95
C GLY A 128 -4.38 -5.92 6.63
N LEU A 129 -4.81 -4.90 5.90
CA LEU A 129 -4.24 -4.53 4.60
C LEU A 129 -2.77 -4.10 4.74
N PRO A 130 -1.82 -4.66 3.98
CA PRO A 130 -0.43 -4.23 3.97
C PRO A 130 -0.29 -2.76 3.57
N THR A 131 0.57 -2.01 4.29
CA THR A 131 0.82 -0.59 4.00
C THR A 131 1.31 -0.33 2.58
N PRO A 132 2.21 -1.13 1.96
CA PRO A 132 2.60 -0.93 0.57
C PRO A 132 1.44 -1.08 -0.42
N ALA A 133 0.55 -2.05 -0.21
CA ALA A 133 -0.63 -2.23 -1.06
C ALA A 133 -1.56 -1.03 -0.96
N ASN A 134 -1.84 -0.56 0.26
CA ASN A 134 -2.62 0.64 0.48
C ASN A 134 -2.05 1.86 -0.24
N THR A 135 -0.75 2.03 -0.18
CA THR A 135 -0.04 3.16 -0.82
C THR A 135 -0.17 3.11 -2.34
N LEU A 136 0.06 1.95 -2.95
CA LEU A 136 -0.11 1.77 -4.39
C LEU A 136 -1.55 2.06 -4.84
N PHE A 137 -2.55 1.70 -4.02
CA PHE A 137 -3.94 2.08 -4.26
C PHE A 137 -4.09 3.60 -4.37
N PHE A 138 -3.69 4.35 -3.34
CA PHE A 138 -3.87 5.81 -3.33
C PHE A 138 -3.05 6.51 -4.41
N LEU A 139 -1.81 6.09 -4.67
CA LEU A 139 -0.98 6.69 -5.70
C LEU A 139 -1.47 6.38 -7.11
N SER A 140 -2.23 5.32 -7.31
CA SER A 140 -2.83 5.02 -8.62
C SER A 140 -4.01 5.94 -8.96
N LEU A 141 -4.75 6.45 -7.96
CA LEU A 141 -5.98 7.21 -8.17
C LEU A 141 -5.81 8.48 -9.05
N PRO A 142 -4.81 9.36 -8.82
CA PRO A 142 -4.64 10.55 -9.66
C PRO A 142 -4.13 10.24 -11.07
N LEU A 143 -3.70 8.99 -11.34
CA LEU A 143 -3.18 8.55 -12.63
C LEU A 143 -4.24 7.87 -13.50
N ILE A 144 -5.45 7.68 -12.96
CA ILE A 144 -6.58 7.13 -13.70
C ILE A 144 -7.14 8.23 -14.60
N ASN A 145 -7.34 7.90 -15.89
CA ASN A 145 -8.02 8.79 -16.80
C ASN A 145 -9.54 8.75 -16.53
N TRP A 146 -10.01 9.63 -15.63
CA TRP A 146 -11.41 9.69 -15.22
C TRP A 146 -12.35 10.20 -16.30
N ASP A 147 -11.85 10.95 -17.31
CA ASP A 147 -12.64 11.51 -18.41
C ASP A 147 -13.29 10.41 -19.27
N GLN A 148 -12.67 9.22 -19.34
CA GLN A 148 -13.20 8.06 -20.05
C GLN A 148 -14.51 7.51 -19.47
N PHE A 149 -14.81 7.84 -18.21
CA PHE A 149 -15.98 7.31 -17.50
C PHE A 149 -17.17 8.26 -17.46
N SER A 150 -17.13 9.38 -18.21
CA SER A 150 -18.20 10.39 -18.26
C SER A 150 -18.63 10.89 -16.85
N PHE A 151 -17.70 10.97 -15.91
CA PHE A 151 -17.94 11.48 -14.56
C PHE A 151 -18.06 13.02 -14.53
N GLU A 152 -18.37 13.68 -15.65
CA GLU A 152 -18.59 15.13 -15.72
C GLU A 152 -19.64 15.64 -14.71
N ALA A 153 -20.48 14.75 -14.20
CA ALA A 153 -21.54 15.06 -13.24
C ALA A 153 -21.15 14.96 -11.77
N ILE A 154 -19.96 14.45 -11.42
CA ILE A 154 -19.57 14.38 -10.01
C ILE A 154 -19.09 15.75 -9.58
N ASN A 155 -19.89 16.41 -8.74
CA ASN A 155 -19.49 17.65 -8.08
C ASN A 155 -18.15 17.40 -7.36
N THR A 156 -17.18 18.26 -7.63
CA THR A 156 -15.82 18.23 -7.04
C THR A 156 -15.86 18.05 -5.52
N THR A 157 -16.83 18.66 -4.86
CA THR A 157 -17.03 18.53 -3.41
C THR A 157 -17.40 17.10 -3.01
N ILE A 158 -18.27 16.43 -3.77
CA ILE A 158 -18.64 15.03 -3.51
C ILE A 158 -17.40 14.12 -3.68
N PHE A 159 -16.61 14.34 -4.72
CA PHE A 159 -15.36 13.61 -4.93
C PHE A 159 -14.42 13.72 -3.72
N CYS A 160 -14.26 14.95 -3.16
CA CYS A 160 -13.42 15.15 -1.97
C CYS A 160 -13.92 14.37 -0.76
N TYR A 161 -15.22 14.37 -0.49
CA TYR A 161 -15.80 13.62 0.63
C TYR A 161 -15.69 12.11 0.42
N VAL A 162 -15.87 11.61 -0.80
CA VAL A 162 -15.68 10.20 -1.14
C VAL A 162 -14.22 9.81 -0.92
N LEU A 163 -13.27 10.63 -1.38
CA LEU A 163 -11.84 10.38 -1.18
C LEU A 163 -11.46 10.36 0.30
N LEU A 164 -11.99 11.30 1.11
CA LEU A 164 -11.81 11.27 2.56
C LEU A 164 -12.44 10.03 3.19
N GLY A 165 -13.62 9.62 2.75
CA GLY A 165 -14.24 8.36 3.17
C GLY A 165 -13.33 7.15 2.92
N PHE A 166 -12.67 7.09 1.77
CA PHE A 166 -11.67 6.06 1.47
C PHE A 166 -10.45 6.14 2.39
N CYS A 167 -10.00 7.34 2.80
CA CYS A 167 -8.89 7.49 3.74
C CYS A 167 -9.22 6.88 5.11
N PHE A 168 -10.42 7.16 5.65
CA PHE A 168 -10.88 6.58 6.91
C PHE A 168 -11.07 5.06 6.81
N LEU A 169 -11.72 4.60 5.73
CA LEU A 169 -11.91 3.18 5.48
C LEU A 169 -10.57 2.44 5.38
N SER A 170 -9.61 3.01 4.68
CA SER A 170 -8.27 2.48 4.51
C SER A 170 -7.52 2.36 5.84
N ALA A 171 -7.53 3.43 6.66
CA ALA A 171 -6.92 3.41 7.98
C ALA A 171 -7.55 2.34 8.88
N TYR A 172 -8.88 2.14 8.79
CA TYR A 172 -9.57 1.06 9.48
C TYR A 172 -9.16 -0.32 8.95
N VAL A 173 -9.20 -0.55 7.63
CA VAL A 173 -8.91 -1.86 7.01
C VAL A 173 -7.45 -2.28 7.23
N MET A 174 -6.51 -1.33 7.25
CA MET A 174 -5.11 -1.61 7.60
C MET A 174 -4.96 -2.19 9.01
N ASN A 175 -5.80 -1.77 9.95
CA ASN A 175 -5.71 -2.13 11.37
C ASN A 175 -6.79 -3.12 11.83
N ALA A 176 -7.72 -3.47 10.95
CA ALA A 176 -8.79 -4.43 11.25
C ALA A 176 -8.23 -5.86 11.37
N GLU A 177 -8.81 -6.68 12.25
CA GLU A 177 -8.48 -8.09 12.39
C GLU A 177 -9.03 -8.95 11.24
N ILE A 178 -8.80 -8.51 10.00
CA ILE A 178 -9.19 -9.22 8.79
C ILE A 178 -8.00 -10.07 8.34
N ALA A 179 -8.11 -11.38 8.46
CA ALA A 179 -7.08 -12.28 7.94
C ALA A 179 -7.12 -12.23 6.40
N LEU A 180 -6.07 -11.69 5.78
CA LEU A 180 -5.95 -11.70 4.33
C LEU A 180 -5.44 -13.06 3.86
N PHE A 181 -6.01 -13.58 2.76
CA PHE A 181 -5.54 -14.86 2.25
C PHE A 181 -4.08 -14.74 1.80
N SER A 182 -3.28 -15.74 2.22
CA SER A 182 -1.84 -15.75 1.94
C SER A 182 -1.58 -16.02 0.46
N LEU A 183 -0.75 -15.18 -0.15
CA LEU A 183 -0.20 -15.42 -1.49
C LEU A 183 1.04 -16.32 -1.45
N LYS A 184 1.50 -16.76 -0.25
CA LYS A 184 2.65 -17.66 -0.10
C LYS A 184 2.26 -19.09 -0.53
N ILE A 185 2.87 -19.58 -1.59
CA ILE A 185 2.72 -20.96 -2.05
C ILE A 185 3.82 -21.80 -1.38
N LYS A 186 3.44 -22.58 -0.36
CA LYS A 186 4.40 -23.44 0.37
C LYS A 186 4.69 -24.76 -0.36
N ASN A 187 3.72 -25.30 -1.11
CA ASN A 187 3.85 -26.54 -1.88
C ASN A 187 3.17 -26.34 -3.24
N PHE A 188 3.77 -26.82 -4.33
CA PHE A 188 3.21 -26.73 -5.69
C PHE A 188 2.02 -27.67 -5.87
N SER A 189 0.86 -27.32 -5.28
CA SER A 189 -0.40 -28.04 -5.48
C SER A 189 -1.44 -27.09 -6.03
N ILE A 190 -1.65 -27.12 -7.33
CA ILE A 190 -2.62 -26.26 -8.04
C ILE A 190 -4.04 -26.41 -7.44
N ALA A 191 -4.40 -27.61 -7.02
CA ALA A 191 -5.70 -27.89 -6.42
C ALA A 191 -5.94 -27.12 -5.10
N LYS A 192 -4.89 -26.91 -4.29
CA LYS A 192 -4.97 -26.23 -2.98
C LYS A 192 -4.96 -24.71 -3.12
N TYR A 193 -4.34 -24.17 -4.16
CA TYR A 193 -4.09 -22.72 -4.32
C TYR A 193 -4.87 -22.11 -5.49
N LYS A 194 -6.03 -22.69 -5.86
CA LYS A 194 -6.86 -22.22 -7.00
C LYS A 194 -7.23 -20.75 -6.89
N LEU A 195 -7.64 -20.28 -5.69
CA LEU A 195 -8.04 -18.90 -5.46
C LEU A 195 -6.85 -17.94 -5.64
N GLN A 196 -5.69 -18.29 -5.08
CA GLN A 196 -4.47 -17.48 -5.16
C GLN A 196 -3.98 -17.36 -6.60
N ILE A 197 -3.95 -18.48 -7.34
CA ILE A 197 -3.53 -18.51 -8.73
C ILE A 197 -4.51 -17.70 -9.59
N ALA A 198 -5.81 -17.91 -9.43
CA ALA A 198 -6.82 -17.15 -10.16
C ALA A 198 -6.71 -15.63 -9.88
N PHE A 199 -6.48 -15.27 -8.60
CA PHE A 199 -6.28 -13.88 -8.22
C PHE A 199 -5.03 -13.28 -8.89
N VAL A 200 -3.88 -13.96 -8.85
CA VAL A 200 -2.63 -13.46 -9.44
C VAL A 200 -2.78 -13.28 -10.95
N VAL A 201 -3.39 -14.24 -11.64
CA VAL A 201 -3.65 -14.13 -13.09
C VAL A 201 -4.59 -12.96 -13.38
N CYS A 202 -5.68 -12.83 -12.61
CA CYS A 202 -6.63 -11.72 -12.76
C CYS A 202 -5.94 -10.37 -12.50
N ALA A 203 -5.13 -10.27 -11.44
CA ALA A 203 -4.35 -9.06 -11.11
C ALA A 203 -3.41 -8.66 -12.24
N PHE A 204 -2.69 -9.63 -12.82
CA PHE A 204 -1.79 -9.39 -13.94
C PHE A 204 -2.54 -8.88 -15.18
N LEU A 205 -3.67 -9.49 -15.53
CA LEU A 205 -4.51 -9.05 -16.63
C LEU A 205 -5.08 -7.64 -16.38
N LEU A 206 -5.59 -7.37 -15.17
CA LEU A 206 -6.10 -6.06 -14.80
C LEU A 206 -5.04 -4.95 -14.96
N VAL A 207 -3.82 -5.20 -14.49
CA VAL A 207 -2.74 -4.21 -14.61
C VAL A 207 -2.32 -4.01 -16.08
N ILE A 208 -2.27 -5.05 -16.90
CA ILE A 208 -1.90 -4.93 -18.32
C ILE A 208 -2.97 -4.14 -19.09
N PHE A 209 -4.25 -4.47 -18.92
CA PHE A 209 -5.32 -3.86 -19.71
C PHE A 209 -5.75 -2.49 -19.18
N PHE A 210 -5.74 -2.31 -17.86
CA PHE A 210 -6.28 -1.10 -17.22
C PHE A 210 -5.20 -0.23 -16.53
N LYS A 211 -3.91 -0.60 -16.62
CA LYS A 211 -2.79 0.17 -16.05
C LYS A 211 -3.06 0.56 -14.58
N TYR A 212 -3.06 1.86 -14.26
CA TYR A 212 -3.25 2.38 -12.90
C TYR A 212 -4.64 2.04 -12.30
N LEU A 213 -5.69 2.06 -13.11
CA LEU A 213 -7.01 1.59 -12.68
C LEU A 213 -6.97 0.10 -12.30
N GLY A 214 -6.20 -0.70 -13.06
CA GLY A 214 -5.99 -2.12 -12.77
C GLY A 214 -5.33 -2.34 -11.43
N VAL A 215 -4.38 -1.47 -11.02
CA VAL A 215 -3.77 -1.52 -9.68
C VAL A 215 -4.83 -1.27 -8.60
N ALA A 216 -5.63 -0.20 -8.72
CA ALA A 216 -6.67 0.12 -7.77
C ALA A 216 -7.70 -1.01 -7.62
N ILE A 217 -8.21 -1.52 -8.74
CA ILE A 217 -9.18 -2.64 -8.75
C ILE A 217 -8.58 -3.90 -8.13
N THR A 218 -7.32 -4.23 -8.43
CA THR A 218 -6.65 -5.41 -7.87
C THR A 218 -6.60 -5.36 -6.35
N ILE A 219 -6.27 -4.21 -5.77
CA ILE A 219 -6.18 -4.07 -4.32
C ILE A 219 -7.55 -4.14 -3.67
N MET A 220 -8.56 -3.50 -4.25
CA MET A 220 -9.95 -3.64 -3.79
C MET A 220 -10.44 -5.10 -3.86
N LEU A 221 -10.17 -5.77 -4.97
CA LEU A 221 -10.54 -7.18 -5.17
C LEU A 221 -9.85 -8.07 -4.13
N TYR A 222 -8.58 -7.84 -3.82
CA TYR A 222 -7.85 -8.57 -2.80
C TYR A 222 -8.51 -8.48 -1.43
N VAL A 223 -8.90 -7.28 -1.02
CA VAL A 223 -9.58 -7.05 0.27
C VAL A 223 -10.95 -7.74 0.26
N ILE A 224 -11.76 -7.53 -0.78
CA ILE A 224 -13.11 -8.10 -0.90
C ILE A 224 -13.05 -9.63 -0.86
N LEU A 225 -12.19 -10.25 -1.67
CA LEU A 225 -12.04 -11.70 -1.71
C LEU A 225 -11.54 -12.26 -0.37
N SER A 226 -10.68 -11.54 0.34
CA SER A 226 -10.20 -11.96 1.67
C SER A 226 -11.33 -11.92 2.69
N VAL A 227 -12.14 -10.86 2.70
CA VAL A 227 -13.30 -10.76 3.59
C VAL A 227 -14.31 -11.87 3.29
N LEU A 228 -14.63 -12.09 2.02
CA LEU A 228 -15.55 -13.18 1.61
C LEU A 228 -15.00 -14.56 2.00
N ASN A 229 -13.71 -14.80 1.78
CA ASN A 229 -13.08 -16.06 2.17
C ASN A 229 -13.17 -16.29 3.68
N ASN A 230 -12.99 -15.26 4.50
CA ASN A 230 -13.12 -15.36 5.95
C ASN A 230 -14.56 -15.64 6.38
N LEU A 231 -15.54 -14.97 5.76
CA LEU A 231 -16.95 -15.14 6.11
C LEU A 231 -17.49 -16.54 5.74
N PHE A 232 -17.09 -17.06 4.58
CA PHE A 232 -17.66 -18.28 4.03
C PHE A 232 -16.82 -19.55 4.28
N PHE A 233 -15.50 -19.45 4.44
CA PHE A 233 -14.59 -20.59 4.49
C PHE A 233 -13.76 -20.69 5.77
N SER A 234 -13.71 -19.67 6.63
CA SER A 234 -12.95 -19.70 7.89
C SER A 234 -13.71 -20.30 9.08
N LYS A 235 -14.88 -20.91 8.86
CA LYS A 235 -15.61 -21.68 9.88
C LYS A 235 -15.23 -23.17 9.83
N LYS A 236 -13.94 -23.46 10.01
CA LYS A 236 -13.52 -24.83 10.38
C LYS A 236 -12.36 -24.77 11.34
#